data_d73edb96e5b9cb2933714d6ef9df3fe3
#
_entry.id   d73edb96e5b9cb2933714d6ef9df3fe3
#
_cell.length_a   1.000
_cell.length_b   1.000
_cell.length_c   1.000
_cell.angle_alpha   90.00
_cell.angle_beta   90.00
_cell.angle_gamma   90.00
#
_symmetry.space_group_name_H-M   'P 1'
#
loop_
_entity.id
_entity.type
_entity.pdbx_description
1 polymer ?
#
loop_
_entity_poly.entity_id
_entity_poly.type
_entity_poly.pdbx_seq_one_letter_code
_entity_poly.pdbx_strand_id
1 'polypeptide(L)'
;MINNNKKAPDLEEFRALLKKYSLKATPQRLAVHEAMLRLGHASADMVAEAVKKNGTSKVTVASIYNILSQLALLGIYDYRLSRTNKMFFDVNTFNHLHLYDTVNNTYKDVIDDDIFGTVLSKISHKRFRGYKIDGVDIQILCHPTKSKSQTIS
;
A
#
# COMPACT_ATOMS: atom_id res chain seq x y z
N MET A 1 -7.40 -4.46 20.85
CA MET A 1 -7.86 -3.08 20.64
C MET A 1 -8.08 -2.87 19.17
N ILE A 2 -9.30 -2.66 18.77
CA ILE A 2 -9.63 -2.26 17.41
C ILE A 2 -9.19 -0.81 17.28
N ASN A 3 -8.10 -0.58 16.57
CA ASN A 3 -7.67 0.78 16.26
C ASN A 3 -8.69 1.34 15.25
N ASN A 4 -9.63 2.12 15.72
CA ASN A 4 -10.67 2.74 14.88
C ASN A 4 -10.11 3.83 13.95
N ASN A 5 -8.81 4.05 13.97
CA ASN A 5 -8.15 5.05 13.13
C ASN A 5 -7.73 4.40 11.80
N LYS A 6 -8.65 4.39 10.83
CA LYS A 6 -8.42 3.90 9.47
C LYS A 6 -7.60 4.89 8.66
N LYS A 7 -6.37 5.07 9.09
CA LYS A 7 -5.48 6.08 8.56
C LYS A 7 -4.06 5.56 8.62
N ALA A 8 -3.31 5.78 7.55
CA ALA A 8 -1.89 5.51 7.53
C ALA A 8 -1.17 6.38 8.57
N PRO A 9 -0.06 5.91 9.15
CA PRO A 9 0.73 6.71 10.10
C PRO A 9 1.21 8.01 9.46
N ASP A 10 1.04 9.12 10.16
CA ASP A 10 1.68 10.37 9.74
C ASP A 10 3.20 10.31 9.99
N LEU A 11 3.94 11.37 9.65
CA LEU A 11 5.40 11.37 9.80
C LEU A 11 5.84 11.21 11.25
N GLU A 12 5.12 11.76 12.19
CA GLU A 12 5.44 11.65 13.61
C GLU A 12 5.20 10.24 14.14
N GLU A 13 4.07 9.66 13.79
CA GLU A 13 3.75 8.26 14.09
C GLU A 13 4.75 7.32 13.41
N PHE A 14 5.15 7.62 12.19
CA PHE A 14 6.16 6.85 11.46
C PHE A 14 7.53 6.90 12.15
N ARG A 15 7.94 8.07 12.63
CA ARG A 15 9.18 8.19 13.43
C ARG A 15 9.12 7.31 14.68
N ALA A 16 7.98 7.29 15.36
CA ALA A 16 7.77 6.46 16.54
C ALA A 16 7.85 4.96 16.20
N LEU A 17 7.29 4.55 15.07
CA LEU A 17 7.39 3.17 14.58
C LEU A 17 8.83 2.79 14.26
N LEU A 18 9.59 3.65 13.59
CA LEU A 18 11.01 3.41 13.31
C LEU A 18 11.79 3.21 14.61
N LYS A 19 11.55 4.06 15.60
CA LYS A 19 12.20 3.94 16.92
C LYS A 19 11.85 2.62 17.59
N LYS A 20 10.58 2.20 17.52
CA LYS A 20 10.11 0.92 18.07
C LYS A 20 10.89 -0.26 17.49
N TYR A 21 11.24 -0.21 16.21
CA TYR A 21 12.02 -1.25 15.54
C TYR A 21 13.52 -0.98 15.51
N SER A 22 14.00 -0.03 16.32
CA SER A 22 15.42 0.35 16.39
C SER A 22 16.00 0.82 15.05
N LEU A 23 15.19 1.46 14.23
CA LEU A 23 15.61 2.03 12.96
C LEU A 23 15.77 3.54 13.08
N LYS A 24 16.80 4.06 12.44
CA LYS A 24 17.02 5.50 12.36
C LYS A 24 16.02 6.17 11.42
N ALA A 25 15.50 7.32 11.84
CA ALA A 25 14.66 8.17 10.98
C ALA A 25 15.54 8.98 10.02
N THR A 26 16.14 8.29 9.05
CA THR A 26 17.00 8.95 8.04
C THR A 26 16.16 9.83 7.14
N PRO A 27 16.74 10.88 6.54
CA PRO A 27 16.04 11.71 5.56
C PRO A 27 15.42 10.90 4.42
N GLN A 28 16.10 9.86 3.96
CA GLN A 28 15.57 8.99 2.89
C GLN A 28 14.33 8.21 3.34
N ARG A 29 14.34 7.60 4.53
CA ARG A 29 13.17 6.89 5.05
C ARG A 29 11.98 7.81 5.24
N LEU A 30 12.20 9.02 5.72
CA LEU A 30 11.14 10.01 5.90
C LEU A 30 10.59 10.48 4.54
N ALA A 31 11.46 10.71 3.56
CA ALA A 31 11.04 11.09 2.21
C ALA A 31 10.22 9.98 1.54
N VAL A 32 10.60 8.71 1.73
CA VAL A 32 9.85 7.56 1.22
C VAL A 32 8.45 7.52 1.84
N HIS A 33 8.35 7.66 3.15
CA HIS A 33 7.05 7.64 3.82
C HIS A 33 6.15 8.80 3.38
N GLU A 34 6.72 9.98 3.25
CA GLU A 34 5.99 11.15 2.76
C GLU A 34 5.44 10.94 1.35
N ALA A 35 6.24 10.34 0.46
CA ALA A 35 5.79 9.96 -0.88
C ALA A 35 4.69 8.90 -0.83
N MET A 36 4.84 7.89 0.03
CA MET A 36 3.84 6.83 0.20
C MET A 36 2.51 7.36 0.72
N LEU A 37 2.52 8.36 1.62
CA LEU A 37 1.29 8.98 2.10
C LEU A 37 0.50 9.65 0.98
N ARG A 38 1.20 10.20 -0.03
CA ARG A 38 0.56 10.81 -1.20
C ARG A 38 0.09 9.78 -2.22
N LEU A 39 0.86 8.71 -2.40
CA LEU A 39 0.59 7.71 -3.45
C LEU A 39 -0.36 6.60 -2.97
N GLY A 40 -0.36 6.27 -1.70
CA GLY A 40 -1.12 5.17 -1.11
C GLY A 40 -0.55 3.81 -1.46
N HIS A 41 -0.70 3.39 -2.72
CA HIS A 41 -0.09 2.21 -3.32
C HIS A 41 0.96 2.62 -4.34
N ALA A 42 2.15 2.07 -4.25
CA ALA A 42 3.20 2.43 -5.20
C ALA A 42 4.29 1.37 -5.33
N SER A 43 4.87 1.29 -6.52
CA SER A 43 6.11 0.55 -6.76
C SER A 43 7.31 1.42 -6.40
N ALA A 44 8.48 0.81 -6.30
CA ALA A 44 9.71 1.55 -6.00
C ALA A 44 10.03 2.62 -7.05
N ASP A 45 9.73 2.35 -8.33
CA ASP A 45 9.89 3.34 -9.40
C ASP A 45 9.03 4.59 -9.18
N MET A 46 7.77 4.39 -8.82
CA MET A 46 6.83 5.49 -8.55
C MET A 46 7.28 6.33 -7.36
N VAL A 47 7.73 5.68 -6.30
CA VAL A 47 8.24 6.37 -5.11
C VAL A 47 9.52 7.13 -5.43
N ALA A 48 10.44 6.53 -6.18
CA ALA A 48 11.68 7.18 -6.58
C ALA A 48 11.40 8.45 -7.40
N GLU A 49 10.45 8.39 -8.32
CA GLU A 49 10.04 9.55 -9.11
C GLU A 49 9.41 10.64 -8.23
N ALA A 50 8.54 10.28 -7.29
CA ALA A 50 7.91 11.23 -6.38
C ALA A 50 8.95 11.90 -5.46
N VAL A 51 9.92 11.15 -4.97
CA VAL A 51 11.01 11.68 -4.14
C VAL A 51 11.90 12.65 -4.92
N LYS A 52 12.21 12.34 -6.20
CA LYS A 52 12.95 13.23 -7.09
C LYS A 52 12.26 14.58 -7.28
N LYS A 53 10.96 14.57 -7.52
CA LYS A 53 10.15 15.79 -7.72
C LYS A 53 10.19 16.72 -6.51
N ASN A 54 10.42 16.18 -5.31
CA ASN A 54 10.50 16.96 -4.08
C ASN A 54 11.92 17.42 -3.72
N GLY A 55 12.86 17.32 -4.64
CA GLY A 55 14.22 17.87 -4.49
C GLY A 55 15.22 17.00 -3.75
N THR A 56 14.87 15.76 -3.40
CA THR A 56 15.80 14.81 -2.80
C THR A 56 16.60 14.13 -3.92
N SER A 57 17.74 14.68 -4.27
CA SER A 57 18.39 14.49 -5.56
C SER A 57 19.28 13.26 -5.74
N LYS A 58 19.42 12.36 -4.76
CA LYS A 58 20.37 11.24 -4.86
C LYS A 58 19.80 9.91 -4.40
N VAL A 59 18.58 9.59 -4.83
CA VAL A 59 17.95 8.33 -4.44
C VAL A 59 17.81 7.45 -5.67
N THR A 60 18.38 6.24 -5.60
CA THR A 60 18.21 5.24 -6.67
C THR A 60 16.97 4.42 -6.42
N VAL A 61 16.41 3.85 -7.49
CA VAL A 61 15.28 2.92 -7.37
C VAL A 61 15.64 1.74 -6.45
N ALA A 62 16.87 1.24 -6.56
CA ALA A 62 17.34 0.13 -5.71
C ALA A 62 17.35 0.50 -4.22
N SER A 63 17.80 1.70 -3.86
CA SER A 63 17.80 2.14 -2.46
C SER A 63 16.36 2.32 -1.92
N ILE A 64 15.47 2.85 -2.74
CA ILE A 64 14.05 2.97 -2.41
C ILE A 64 13.42 1.59 -2.20
N TYR A 65 13.68 0.66 -3.12
CA TYR A 65 13.16 -0.71 -3.00
C TYR A 65 13.63 -1.36 -1.68
N ASN A 66 14.89 -1.19 -1.30
CA ASN A 66 15.42 -1.72 -0.05
C ASN A 66 14.71 -1.13 1.18
N ILE A 67 14.45 0.18 1.18
CA ILE A 67 13.71 0.84 2.25
C ILE A 67 12.27 0.28 2.32
N LEU A 68 11.57 0.25 1.21
CA LEU A 68 10.19 -0.25 1.14
C LEU A 68 10.10 -1.71 1.58
N SER A 69 11.03 -2.55 1.11
CA SER A 69 11.08 -3.97 1.48
C SER A 69 11.32 -4.18 2.95
N GLN A 70 12.21 -3.40 3.56
CA GLN A 70 12.47 -3.48 5.00
C GLN A 70 11.23 -3.09 5.79
N LEU A 71 10.55 -2.03 5.40
CA LEU A 71 9.32 -1.58 6.07
C LEU A 71 8.19 -2.60 5.92
N ALA A 72 8.11 -3.26 4.78
CA ALA A 72 7.14 -4.34 4.54
C ALA A 72 7.44 -5.58 5.41
N LEU A 73 8.70 -5.96 5.52
CA LEU A 73 9.12 -7.08 6.39
C LEU A 73 8.78 -6.83 7.85
N LEU A 74 8.81 -5.58 8.30
CA LEU A 74 8.45 -5.18 9.65
C LEU A 74 6.93 -5.02 9.85
N GLY A 75 6.14 -5.15 8.79
CA GLY A 75 4.70 -4.96 8.85
C GLY A 75 4.25 -3.51 8.93
N ILE A 76 5.17 -2.56 8.73
CA ILE A 76 4.83 -1.13 8.67
C ILE A 76 4.08 -0.83 7.37
N TYR A 77 4.43 -1.54 6.29
CA TYR A 77 3.72 -1.50 5.01
C TYR A 77 3.23 -2.90 4.66
N ASP A 78 2.18 -2.97 3.86
CA ASP A 78 1.79 -4.16 3.14
C ASP A 78 2.44 -4.17 1.76
N TYR A 79 2.42 -5.32 1.09
CA TYR A 79 2.93 -5.44 -0.27
C TYR A 79 2.12 -6.48 -1.04
N ARG A 80 2.11 -6.34 -2.35
CA ARG A 80 1.52 -7.31 -3.27
C ARG A 80 2.19 -7.27 -4.63
N LEU A 81 2.19 -8.41 -5.30
CA LEU A 81 2.80 -8.56 -6.61
C LEU A 81 1.73 -8.35 -7.68
N SER A 82 2.01 -7.49 -8.67
CA SER A 82 1.14 -7.32 -9.82
C SER A 82 1.27 -8.49 -10.80
N ARG A 83 0.37 -8.57 -11.78
CA ARG A 83 0.43 -9.57 -12.84
C ARG A 83 1.68 -9.44 -13.73
N THR A 84 2.31 -8.28 -13.74
CA THR A 84 3.57 -8.03 -14.45
C THR A 84 4.80 -8.27 -13.57
N ASN A 85 4.64 -8.93 -12.42
CA ASN A 85 5.70 -9.21 -11.44
C ASN A 85 6.35 -7.97 -10.85
N LYS A 86 5.64 -6.84 -10.84
CA LYS A 86 6.09 -5.63 -10.17
C LYS A 86 5.55 -5.61 -8.75
N MET A 87 6.43 -5.37 -7.77
CA MET A 87 6.05 -5.26 -6.36
C MET A 87 5.45 -3.89 -6.09
N PHE A 88 4.25 -3.89 -5.51
CA PHE A 88 3.57 -2.69 -5.02
C PHE A 88 3.54 -2.72 -3.50
N PHE A 89 3.81 -1.58 -2.89
CA PHE A 89 3.78 -1.40 -1.44
C PHE A 89 2.58 -0.54 -1.07
N ASP A 90 1.97 -0.82 0.06
CA ASP A 90 0.78 -0.15 0.54
C ASP A 90 1.03 0.44 1.92
N VAL A 91 0.82 1.72 2.06
CA VAL A 91 0.95 2.42 3.34
C VAL A 91 -0.23 2.11 4.26
N ASN A 92 -1.35 1.68 3.71
CA ASN A 92 -2.57 1.32 4.46
C ASN A 92 -2.54 -0.16 4.82
N THR A 93 -2.40 -0.47 6.09
CA THR A 93 -2.34 -1.86 6.60
C THR A 93 -3.65 -2.32 7.24
N PHE A 94 -4.65 -1.45 7.32
CA PHE A 94 -5.98 -1.81 7.79
C PHE A 94 -6.81 -2.47 6.69
N ASN A 95 -7.91 -3.11 7.06
CA ASN A 95 -8.79 -3.79 6.10
C ASN A 95 -9.42 -2.81 5.11
N HIS A 96 -9.19 -3.03 3.84
CA HIS A 96 -9.75 -2.23 2.74
C HIS A 96 -9.80 -3.06 1.46
N LEU A 97 -10.49 -2.55 0.45
CA LEU A 97 -10.55 -3.19 -0.85
C LEU A 97 -9.41 -2.70 -1.73
N HIS A 98 -8.98 -3.55 -2.65
CA HIS A 98 -7.99 -3.20 -3.67
C HIS A 98 -8.64 -3.22 -5.03
N LEU A 99 -8.56 -2.13 -5.76
CA LEU A 99 -8.88 -2.11 -7.19
C LEU A 99 -7.60 -2.46 -7.94
N TYR A 100 -7.66 -3.48 -8.76
CA TYR A 100 -6.56 -3.82 -9.66
C TYR A 100 -6.93 -3.38 -11.08
N ASP A 101 -6.18 -2.42 -11.61
CA ASP A 101 -6.33 -1.93 -12.96
C ASP A 101 -5.67 -2.93 -13.92
N THR A 102 -6.48 -3.63 -14.70
CA THR A 102 -6.01 -4.67 -15.63
C THR A 102 -5.35 -4.11 -16.89
N VAL A 103 -5.50 -2.82 -17.16
CA VAL A 103 -4.85 -2.15 -18.28
C VAL A 103 -3.46 -1.63 -17.90
N ASN A 104 -3.37 -0.91 -16.78
CA ASN A 104 -2.12 -0.29 -16.34
C ASN A 104 -1.34 -1.17 -15.35
N ASN A 105 -1.93 -2.27 -14.87
CA ASN A 105 -1.34 -3.17 -13.87
C ASN A 105 -0.93 -2.45 -12.60
N THR A 106 -1.79 -1.58 -12.11
CA THR A 106 -1.60 -0.79 -10.90
C THR A 106 -2.72 -1.06 -9.89
N TYR A 107 -2.47 -0.68 -8.63
CA TYR A 107 -3.43 -0.84 -7.54
C TYR A 107 -3.91 0.52 -7.05
N LYS A 108 -5.15 0.53 -6.57
CA LYS A 108 -5.75 1.65 -5.87
C LYS A 108 -6.54 1.12 -4.68
N ASP A 109 -6.39 1.76 -3.52
CA ASP A 109 -7.14 1.40 -2.32
C ASP A 109 -8.53 2.02 -2.33
N VAL A 110 -9.51 1.25 -1.88
CA VAL A 110 -10.88 1.72 -1.64
C VAL A 110 -11.31 1.29 -0.25
N ILE A 111 -11.72 2.25 0.55
CA ILE A 111 -12.24 2.00 1.88
C ILE A 111 -13.75 1.85 1.78
N ASP A 112 -14.22 0.63 1.93
CA ASP A 112 -15.66 0.31 1.95
C ASP A 112 -15.89 -0.73 3.04
N ASP A 113 -16.26 -0.25 4.22
CA ASP A 113 -16.45 -1.10 5.40
C ASP A 113 -17.66 -2.00 5.27
N ASP A 114 -18.67 -1.58 4.53
CA ASP A 114 -19.88 -2.35 4.33
C ASP A 114 -19.59 -3.62 3.52
N ILE A 115 -18.94 -3.47 2.39
CA ILE A 115 -18.55 -4.62 1.56
C ILE A 115 -17.57 -5.52 2.32
N PHE A 116 -16.52 -4.95 2.89
CA PHE A 116 -15.51 -5.74 3.59
C PHE A 116 -16.09 -6.44 4.80
N GLY A 117 -16.89 -5.75 5.60
CA GLY A 117 -17.56 -6.30 6.78
C GLY A 117 -18.54 -7.41 6.43
N THR A 118 -19.27 -7.26 5.33
CA THR A 118 -20.20 -8.29 4.84
C THR A 118 -19.45 -9.57 4.47
N VAL A 119 -18.34 -9.46 3.73
CA VAL A 119 -17.51 -10.61 3.35
C VAL A 119 -16.93 -11.28 4.59
N LEU A 120 -16.33 -10.50 5.51
CA LEU A 120 -15.79 -11.02 6.76
C LEU A 120 -16.85 -11.79 7.56
N SER A 121 -18.03 -11.21 7.70
CA SER A 121 -19.14 -11.85 8.43
C SER A 121 -19.52 -13.20 7.83
N LYS A 122 -19.56 -13.29 6.51
CA LYS A 122 -19.88 -14.56 5.83
C LYS A 122 -18.76 -15.59 5.95
N ILE A 123 -17.51 -15.16 5.87
CA ILE A 123 -16.33 -16.03 5.94
C ILE A 123 -16.09 -16.56 7.36
N SER A 124 -16.38 -15.75 8.40
CA SER A 124 -16.14 -16.13 9.80
C SER A 124 -16.89 -17.38 10.24
N HIS A 125 -17.99 -17.70 9.59
CA HIS A 125 -18.79 -18.91 9.87
C HIS A 125 -18.40 -20.12 9.01
N LYS A 126 -17.45 -19.97 8.09
CA LYS A 126 -17.03 -21.05 7.21
C LYS A 126 -15.88 -21.86 7.82
N ARG A 127 -15.87 -23.15 7.49
CA ARG A 127 -14.82 -24.06 7.85
C ARG A 127 -14.28 -24.70 6.58
N PHE A 128 -12.98 -24.68 6.41
CA PHE A 128 -12.30 -25.34 5.30
C PHE A 128 -11.40 -26.43 5.87
N ARG A 129 -11.69 -27.67 5.52
CA ARG A 129 -11.00 -28.83 6.09
C ARG A 129 -9.49 -28.76 5.82
N GLY A 130 -8.70 -28.79 6.89
CA GLY A 130 -7.24 -28.76 6.80
C GLY A 130 -6.65 -27.34 6.72
N TYR A 131 -7.50 -26.30 6.75
CA TYR A 131 -7.05 -24.90 6.64
C TYR A 131 -7.61 -24.05 7.75
N LYS A 132 -6.80 -23.16 8.25
CA LYS A 132 -7.21 -22.12 9.19
C LYS A 132 -7.18 -20.78 8.46
N ILE A 133 -8.22 -19.99 8.62
CA ILE A 133 -8.32 -18.68 7.97
C ILE A 133 -7.49 -17.67 8.75
N ASP A 134 -6.52 -17.05 8.11
CA ASP A 134 -5.69 -15.99 8.71
C ASP A 134 -6.26 -14.60 8.47
N GLY A 135 -7.01 -14.42 7.39
CA GLY A 135 -7.59 -13.14 7.03
C GLY A 135 -8.31 -13.20 5.69
N VAL A 136 -8.79 -12.04 5.25
CA VAL A 136 -9.47 -11.89 3.97
C VAL A 136 -8.80 -10.75 3.20
N ASP A 137 -8.46 -11.00 1.94
CA ASP A 137 -7.93 -10.02 1.02
C ASP A 137 -8.89 -9.93 -0.18
N ILE A 138 -9.41 -8.75 -0.45
CA ILE A 138 -10.40 -8.54 -1.52
C ILE A 138 -9.79 -7.71 -2.62
N GLN A 139 -9.70 -8.30 -3.80
CA GLN A 139 -9.23 -7.62 -5.00
C GLN A 139 -10.35 -7.57 -6.03
N ILE A 140 -10.62 -6.37 -6.53
CA ILE A 140 -11.61 -6.15 -7.59
C ILE A 140 -10.85 -5.85 -8.88
N LEU A 141 -11.12 -6.62 -9.91
CA LEU A 141 -10.53 -6.42 -11.24
C LEU A 141 -11.34 -5.39 -12.00
N CYS A 142 -10.68 -4.36 -12.49
CA CYS A 142 -11.33 -3.25 -13.19
C CYS A 142 -10.40 -2.65 -14.25
N HIS A 143 -10.91 -1.69 -14.98
CA HIS A 143 -10.13 -0.91 -15.93
C HIS A 143 -10.68 0.52 -15.93
N PRO A 144 -9.86 1.53 -16.30
CA PRO A 144 -10.31 2.91 -16.30
C PRO A 144 -11.49 3.13 -17.24
N THR A 145 -12.48 3.89 -16.79
CA THR A 145 -13.54 4.36 -17.67
C THR A 145 -12.99 5.46 -18.57
N LYS A 146 -13.54 5.62 -19.75
CA LYS A 146 -13.19 6.75 -20.61
C LYS A 146 -13.59 8.05 -19.91
N SER A 147 -12.61 8.81 -19.42
CA SER A 147 -12.88 10.13 -18.90
C SER A 147 -13.16 11.11 -20.03
N LYS A 148 -13.95 12.18 -19.76
CA LYS A 148 -14.23 13.24 -20.74
C LYS A 148 -12.95 13.91 -21.28
N SER A 149 -11.85 13.88 -20.55
CA SER A 149 -10.55 14.41 -20.96
C SER A 149 -9.81 13.51 -21.95
N GLN A 150 -10.22 12.25 -22.13
CA GLN A 150 -9.61 11.32 -23.09
C GLN A 150 -10.32 11.33 -24.45
N THR A 151 -11.42 12.05 -24.56
CA THR A 151 -12.18 12.17 -25.83
C THR A 151 -11.68 13.32 -26.70
N ILE A 152 -10.68 14.06 -26.25
CA ILE A 152 -10.05 15.13 -27.03
C ILE A 152 -8.72 14.57 -27.56
N SER A 153 -8.78 13.94 -28.66
CA SER A 153 -7.62 13.61 -29.47
C SER A 153 -7.50 14.62 -30.60
#